data_15aaffb68c77912038ba93f8db2b733e
#
_entry.id   15aaffb68c77912038ba93f8db2b733e
#
_cell.length_a   1.000
_cell.length_b   1.000
_cell.length_c   1.000
_cell.angle_alpha   90.00
_cell.angle_beta   90.00
_cell.angle_gamma   90.00
#
_symmetry.space_group_name_H-M   'P 1'
#
loop_
_entity.id
_entity.type
_entity.pdbx_description
1 polymer ?
#
loop_
_entity_poly.entity_id
_entity_poly.type
_entity_poly.pdbx_seq_one_letter_code
_entity_poly.pdbx_strand_id
1 'polypeptide(L)'
;DKLFFFYSYEGRKDVRETPVTRTVPLASMGRGELRYVNPSGGITTLTTAQLNTIFPAKINPLAVAALGAAAAKYPANDFTTGDSSAGTLLNTGGFRFNARTPVELNSHSGRFDYNVTTKQTLFFRTNIIYDLTGGVPQFPDTDAPNTWEHPWGFVVGHTWAISPRFV
;
A
#
# COMPACT_ATOMS: atom_id res chain seq x y z
N ASP A 1 -7.81 -36.50 -35.82
CA ASP A 1 -7.11 -35.92 -34.67
C ASP A 1 -7.87 -36.28 -33.42
N LYS A 2 -7.11 -36.72 -32.36
CA LYS A 2 -7.70 -37.16 -31.11
C LYS A 2 -7.43 -36.22 -29.93
N LEU A 3 -6.39 -35.39 -30.08
CA LEU A 3 -5.95 -34.48 -29.01
C LEU A 3 -5.89 -33.07 -29.53
N PHE A 4 -6.49 -32.15 -28.79
CA PHE A 4 -6.45 -30.71 -29.05
C PHE A 4 -5.97 -30.01 -27.77
N PHE A 5 -5.22 -28.92 -27.93
CA PHE A 5 -4.80 -28.10 -26.82
C PHE A 5 -4.93 -26.63 -27.15
N PHE A 6 -5.15 -25.87 -26.10
CA PHE A 6 -5.17 -24.41 -26.15
C PHE A 6 -4.37 -23.88 -24.96
N TYR A 7 -3.59 -22.85 -25.18
CA TYR A 7 -2.93 -22.11 -24.13
C TYR A 7 -3.02 -20.62 -24.42
N SER A 8 -3.31 -19.83 -23.40
CA SER A 8 -3.23 -18.38 -23.46
C SER A 8 -2.50 -17.83 -22.26
N TYR A 9 -1.79 -16.75 -22.50
CA TYR A 9 -1.17 -15.92 -21.49
C TYR A 9 -1.67 -14.49 -21.64
N GLU A 10 -2.04 -13.88 -20.51
CA GLU A 10 -2.39 -12.47 -20.42
C GLU A 10 -1.55 -11.85 -19.32
N GLY A 11 -0.73 -10.86 -19.70
CA GLY A 11 0.11 -10.11 -18.80
C GLY A 11 -0.31 -8.64 -18.77
N ARG A 12 -0.39 -8.06 -17.57
CA ARG A 12 -0.61 -6.63 -17.36
C ARG A 12 0.40 -6.11 -16.34
N LYS A 13 1.04 -5.00 -16.69
CA LYS A 13 1.95 -4.31 -15.79
C LYS A 13 1.67 -2.82 -15.83
N ASP A 14 1.08 -2.31 -14.75
CA ASP A 14 0.82 -0.88 -14.59
C ASP A 14 1.77 -0.31 -13.53
N VAL A 15 2.40 0.80 -13.84
CA VAL A 15 3.14 1.59 -12.86
C VAL A 15 2.34 2.87 -12.61
N ARG A 16 1.84 3.00 -11.40
CA ARG A 16 1.05 4.17 -10.98
C ARG A 16 1.75 4.88 -9.86
N GLU A 17 1.50 6.17 -9.76
CA GLU A 17 1.88 6.98 -8.62
C GLU A 17 0.62 7.57 -7.98
N THR A 18 0.59 7.55 -6.66
CA THR A 18 -0.51 8.08 -5.86
C THR A 18 0.05 9.17 -4.95
N PRO A 19 -0.47 10.40 -4.99
CA PRO A 19 -0.04 11.44 -4.08
C PRO A 19 -0.47 11.09 -2.65
N VAL A 20 0.47 11.19 -1.73
CA VAL A 20 0.30 10.85 -0.32
C VAL A 20 0.81 11.98 0.53
N THR A 21 0.07 12.33 1.58
CA THR A 21 0.53 13.25 2.61
C THR A 21 0.56 12.54 3.96
N ARG A 22 1.67 12.65 4.68
CA ARG A 22 1.87 12.12 6.04
C ARG A 22 2.14 13.25 7.01
N THR A 23 1.56 13.18 8.20
CA THR A 23 1.87 14.13 9.26
C THR A 23 3.25 13.85 9.82
N VAL A 24 4.10 14.87 9.86
CA VAL A 24 5.48 14.82 10.34
C VAL A 24 5.74 15.92 11.38
N PRO A 25 6.67 15.72 12.33
CA PRO A 25 7.05 16.77 13.26
C PRO A 25 7.74 17.92 12.54
N LEU A 26 7.53 19.14 13.02
CA LEU A 26 8.33 20.28 12.61
C LEU A 26 9.69 20.30 13.33
N ALA A 27 10.66 21.00 12.77
CA ALA A 27 12.01 21.10 13.33
C ALA A 27 12.04 21.67 14.76
N SER A 28 11.05 22.46 15.15
CA SER A 28 10.87 22.96 16.52
C SER A 28 10.73 21.83 17.55
N MET A 29 9.99 20.76 17.22
CA MET A 29 9.87 19.59 18.09
C MET A 29 11.20 18.87 18.29
N GLY A 30 12.04 18.83 17.25
CA GLY A 30 13.40 18.27 17.32
C GLY A 30 14.35 19.10 18.18
N ARG A 31 14.01 20.35 18.50
CA ARG A 31 14.73 21.18 19.46
C ARG A 31 14.10 21.11 20.87
N GLY A 32 13.06 20.30 21.06
CA GLY A 32 12.32 20.19 22.31
C GLY A 32 11.44 21.40 22.60
N GLU A 33 11.01 22.10 21.57
CA GLU A 33 10.07 23.23 21.66
C GLU A 33 8.64 22.72 21.45
N LEU A 34 7.69 23.24 22.23
CA LEU A 34 6.26 23.02 22.07
C LEU A 34 5.57 24.35 21.81
N ARG A 35 4.77 24.42 20.74
CA ARG A 35 4.00 25.60 20.38
C ARG A 35 2.53 25.35 20.62
N TYR A 36 1.84 26.34 21.19
CA TYR A 36 0.41 26.27 21.46
C TYR A 36 -0.25 27.64 21.30
N VAL A 37 -1.56 27.64 21.15
CA VAL A 37 -2.36 28.88 21.10
C VAL A 37 -2.67 29.29 22.54
N ASN A 38 -2.26 30.50 22.90
CA ASN A 38 -2.54 31.07 24.23
C ASN A 38 -3.99 31.60 24.32
N PRO A 39 -4.49 31.93 25.52
CA PRO A 39 -5.86 32.44 25.67
C PRO A 39 -6.19 33.73 24.90
N SER A 40 -5.17 34.50 24.52
CA SER A 40 -5.33 35.72 23.68
C SER A 40 -5.36 35.42 22.19
N GLY A 41 -5.32 34.14 21.78
CA GLY A 41 -5.31 33.72 20.36
C GLY A 41 -3.94 33.79 19.71
N GLY A 42 -2.89 34.21 20.41
CA GLY A 42 -1.51 34.24 19.93
C GLY A 42 -0.79 32.89 20.09
N ILE A 43 0.30 32.69 19.35
CA ILE A 43 1.12 31.48 19.47
C ILE A 43 2.24 31.71 20.49
N THR A 44 2.32 30.82 21.47
CA THR A 44 3.39 30.80 22.47
C THR A 44 4.26 29.57 22.22
N THR A 45 5.58 29.74 22.33
CA THR A 45 6.56 28.65 22.24
C THR A 45 7.15 28.41 23.62
N LEU A 46 7.07 27.18 24.11
CA LEU A 46 7.75 26.72 25.31
C LEU A 46 9.04 26.00 24.96
N THR A 47 10.11 26.35 25.59
CA THR A 47 11.42 25.67 25.50
C THR A 47 11.44 24.40 26.36
N THR A 48 12.38 23.50 26.11
CA THR A 48 12.61 22.30 26.97
C THR A 48 12.80 22.67 28.44
N ALA A 49 13.50 23.77 28.75
CA ALA A 49 13.70 24.23 30.11
C ALA A 49 12.37 24.60 30.78
N GLN A 50 11.54 25.37 30.10
CA GLN A 50 10.21 25.76 30.59
C GLN A 50 9.28 24.54 30.75
N LEU A 51 9.28 23.63 29.76
CA LEU A 51 8.51 22.38 29.85
C LEU A 51 8.93 21.52 31.04
N ASN A 52 10.23 21.41 31.31
CA ASN A 52 10.77 20.68 32.48
C ASN A 52 10.44 21.34 33.82
N THR A 53 10.08 22.61 33.82
CA THR A 53 9.60 23.30 35.04
C THR A 53 8.12 23.02 35.26
N ILE A 54 7.34 22.93 34.19
CA ILE A 54 5.88 22.73 34.25
C ILE A 54 5.54 21.25 34.51
N PHE A 55 6.27 20.33 33.84
CA PHE A 55 5.97 18.90 33.88
C PHE A 55 6.93 18.14 34.83
N PRO A 56 6.43 17.46 35.87
CA PRO A 56 7.27 16.67 36.78
C PRO A 56 8.08 15.58 36.09
N ALA A 57 7.50 14.98 35.06
CA ALA A 57 8.10 13.87 34.29
C ALA A 57 9.13 14.31 33.27
N LYS A 58 9.64 15.49 33.30
CA LYS A 58 10.66 16.06 32.38
C LYS A 58 10.64 15.49 30.93
N ILE A 59 11.01 16.32 30.00
CA ILE A 59 11.04 15.93 28.60
C ILE A 59 12.13 14.88 28.34
N ASN A 60 11.75 13.79 27.71
CA ASN A 60 12.69 12.72 27.34
C ASN A 60 13.61 13.16 26.18
N PRO A 61 14.93 13.28 26.41
CA PRO A 61 15.87 13.72 25.37
C PRO A 61 15.95 12.76 24.16
N LEU A 62 15.71 11.46 24.38
CA LEU A 62 15.67 10.50 23.27
C LEU A 62 14.47 10.72 22.37
N ALA A 63 13.31 11.09 22.94
CA ALA A 63 12.13 11.44 22.15
C ALA A 63 12.36 12.71 21.31
N VAL A 64 13.00 13.74 21.90
CA VAL A 64 13.37 14.96 21.17
C VAL A 64 14.32 14.65 20.02
N ALA A 65 15.35 13.82 20.26
CA ALA A 65 16.29 13.40 19.23
C ALA A 65 15.59 12.62 18.09
N ALA A 66 14.67 11.73 18.43
CA ALA A 66 13.88 10.96 17.45
C ALA A 66 12.99 11.88 16.60
N LEU A 67 12.31 12.86 17.22
CA LEU A 67 11.51 13.86 16.51
C LEU A 67 12.37 14.73 15.59
N GLY A 68 13.56 15.13 16.04
CA GLY A 68 14.52 15.87 15.23
C GLY A 68 15.01 15.07 14.02
N ALA A 69 15.33 13.80 14.20
CA ALA A 69 15.73 12.91 13.13
C ALA A 69 14.58 12.70 12.11
N ALA A 70 13.35 12.53 12.59
CA ALA A 70 12.17 12.40 11.72
C ALA A 70 11.91 13.69 10.92
N ALA A 71 11.99 14.86 11.57
CA ALA A 71 11.82 16.16 10.90
C ALA A 71 12.92 16.44 9.86
N ALA A 72 14.14 16.00 10.10
CA ALA A 72 15.25 16.14 9.16
C ALA A 72 15.12 15.19 7.98
N LYS A 73 14.67 13.95 8.23
CA LYS A 73 14.51 12.92 7.20
C LYS A 73 13.31 13.21 6.29
N TYR A 74 12.20 13.68 6.86
CA TYR A 74 10.95 13.98 6.15
C TYR A 74 10.51 15.43 6.45
N PRO A 75 11.18 16.43 5.87
CA PRO A 75 10.83 17.81 6.13
C PRO A 75 9.43 18.14 5.61
N ALA A 76 8.63 18.84 6.42
CA ALA A 76 7.29 19.27 6.02
C ALA A 76 7.37 20.15 4.76
N ASN A 77 6.56 19.80 3.77
CA ASN A 77 6.44 20.50 2.48
C ASN A 77 4.98 20.80 2.09
N ASP A 78 4.02 20.36 2.90
CA ASP A 78 2.60 20.64 2.80
C ASP A 78 2.13 21.28 4.12
N PHE A 79 1.84 22.57 4.05
CA PHE A 79 1.45 23.38 5.21
C PHE A 79 -0.07 23.51 5.36
N THR A 80 -0.84 22.75 4.59
CA THR A 80 -2.29 22.62 4.73
C THR A 80 -2.70 21.47 5.65
N THR A 81 -1.76 20.59 5.96
CA THR A 81 -1.95 19.41 6.82
C THR A 81 -1.08 19.54 8.07
N GLY A 82 -1.62 19.16 9.22
CA GLY A 82 -0.94 19.21 10.52
C GLY A 82 -1.78 19.94 11.57
N ASP A 83 -1.15 20.30 12.69
CA ASP A 83 -1.78 21.04 13.78
C ASP A 83 -1.70 22.56 13.53
N SER A 84 -2.58 23.08 12.69
CA SER A 84 -2.61 24.52 12.42
C SER A 84 -3.60 25.25 13.33
N SER A 85 -3.25 26.47 13.71
CA SER A 85 -4.14 27.42 14.35
C SER A 85 -3.87 28.81 13.79
N ALA A 86 -4.92 29.57 13.52
CA ALA A 86 -4.82 30.91 12.92
C ALA A 86 -3.91 30.95 11.67
N GLY A 87 -3.92 29.89 10.85
CA GLY A 87 -3.13 29.79 9.63
C GLY A 87 -1.65 29.45 9.84
N THR A 88 -1.22 29.15 11.07
CA THR A 88 0.17 28.78 11.39
C THR A 88 0.24 27.37 11.96
N LEU A 89 1.13 26.55 11.39
CA LEU A 89 1.43 25.23 11.96
C LEU A 89 2.10 25.37 13.32
N LEU A 90 1.70 24.56 14.29
CA LEU A 90 2.24 24.59 15.64
C LEU A 90 3.44 23.64 15.77
N ASN A 91 3.21 22.33 15.71
CA ASN A 91 4.21 21.31 15.99
C ASN A 91 4.36 20.29 14.88
N THR A 92 3.35 20.15 14.02
CA THR A 92 3.32 19.17 12.94
C THR A 92 2.96 19.84 11.60
N GLY A 93 3.38 19.21 10.52
CA GLY A 93 3.05 19.61 9.15
C GLY A 93 2.86 18.39 8.27
N GLY A 94 2.54 18.59 7.00
CA GLY A 94 2.44 17.54 6.01
C GLY A 94 3.77 17.30 5.29
N PHE A 95 4.13 16.06 5.10
CA PHE A 95 5.13 15.62 4.13
C PHE A 95 4.41 14.96 2.97
N ARG A 96 4.41 15.63 1.82
CA ARG A 96 3.76 15.15 0.59
C ARG A 96 4.77 14.55 -0.36
N PHE A 97 4.44 13.38 -0.88
CA PHE A 97 5.24 12.66 -1.87
C PHE A 97 4.33 11.84 -2.80
N ASN A 98 4.88 11.37 -3.92
CA ASN A 98 4.20 10.43 -4.79
C ASN A 98 4.66 9.02 -4.44
N ALA A 99 3.71 8.19 -3.99
CA ALA A 99 3.94 6.79 -3.69
C ALA A 99 3.77 5.94 -4.95
N ARG A 100 4.75 5.09 -5.24
CA ARG A 100 4.65 4.12 -6.33
C ARG A 100 3.77 2.95 -5.90
N THR A 101 2.69 2.71 -6.65
CA THR A 101 1.70 1.63 -6.42
C THR A 101 1.61 0.75 -7.66
N PRO A 102 2.55 -0.18 -7.88
CA PRO A 102 2.54 -1.05 -9.05
C PRO A 102 1.39 -2.07 -8.99
N VAL A 103 0.87 -2.43 -10.16
CA VAL A 103 -0.06 -3.55 -10.32
C VAL A 103 0.51 -4.46 -11.39
N GLU A 104 0.69 -5.74 -11.06
CA GLU A 104 1.15 -6.76 -12.00
C GLU A 104 0.18 -7.92 -11.98
N LEU A 105 -0.35 -8.29 -13.14
CA LEU A 105 -1.21 -9.45 -13.34
C LEU A 105 -0.59 -10.35 -14.39
N ASN A 106 -0.44 -11.63 -14.08
CA ASN A 106 -0.03 -12.67 -15.02
C ASN A 106 -1.05 -13.81 -14.94
N SER A 107 -1.81 -14.01 -16.01
CA SER A 107 -2.82 -15.05 -16.11
C SER A 107 -2.43 -16.10 -17.15
N HIS A 108 -2.45 -17.35 -16.78
CA HIS A 108 -2.18 -18.50 -17.63
C HIS A 108 -3.43 -19.37 -17.69
N SER A 109 -3.95 -19.60 -18.89
CA SER A 109 -5.08 -20.51 -19.12
C SER A 109 -4.66 -21.63 -20.06
N GLY A 110 -4.94 -22.86 -19.66
CA GLY A 110 -4.66 -24.04 -20.46
C GLY A 110 -5.91 -24.92 -20.61
N ARG A 111 -6.09 -25.52 -21.77
CA ARG A 111 -7.14 -26.52 -22.04
C ARG A 111 -6.60 -27.63 -22.91
N PHE A 112 -6.97 -28.86 -22.56
CA PHE A 112 -6.74 -30.07 -23.33
C PHE A 112 -8.07 -30.76 -23.54
N ASP A 113 -8.36 -31.13 -24.79
CA ASP A 113 -9.53 -31.94 -25.17
C ASP A 113 -9.03 -33.22 -25.81
N TYR A 114 -9.49 -34.35 -25.34
CA TYR A 114 -9.12 -35.68 -25.85
C TYR A 114 -10.35 -36.49 -26.23
N ASN A 115 -10.45 -36.78 -27.51
CA ASN A 115 -11.47 -37.69 -28.03
C ASN A 115 -11.04 -39.14 -27.80
N VAL A 116 -11.47 -39.71 -26.66
CA VAL A 116 -11.15 -41.10 -26.26
C VAL A 116 -11.69 -42.08 -27.32
N THR A 117 -12.96 -41.88 -27.69
CA THR A 117 -13.65 -42.60 -28.77
C THR A 117 -14.52 -41.61 -29.57
N THR A 118 -15.23 -42.11 -30.60
CA THR A 118 -16.24 -41.30 -31.34
C THR A 118 -17.43 -40.88 -30.46
N LYS A 119 -17.60 -41.49 -29.29
CA LYS A 119 -18.70 -41.24 -28.34
C LYS A 119 -18.25 -40.67 -26.99
N GLN A 120 -16.93 -40.56 -26.76
CA GLN A 120 -16.41 -40.13 -25.48
C GLN A 120 -15.35 -39.06 -25.66
N THR A 121 -15.53 -37.95 -24.96
CA THR A 121 -14.59 -36.84 -24.90
C THR A 121 -14.23 -36.54 -23.47
N LEU A 122 -12.94 -36.41 -23.21
CA LEU A 122 -12.38 -35.95 -21.93
C LEU A 122 -11.79 -34.55 -22.14
N PHE A 123 -12.02 -33.64 -21.20
CA PHE A 123 -11.31 -32.38 -21.21
C PHE A 123 -10.68 -32.08 -19.87
N PHE A 124 -9.59 -31.35 -19.91
CA PHE A 124 -8.93 -30.75 -18.76
C PHE A 124 -8.77 -29.25 -19.03
N ARG A 125 -9.13 -28.43 -18.06
CA ARG A 125 -8.92 -26.99 -18.11
C ARG A 125 -8.25 -26.54 -16.82
N THR A 126 -7.26 -25.66 -16.93
CA THR A 126 -6.62 -25.00 -15.78
C THR A 126 -6.53 -23.49 -15.98
N ASN A 127 -6.59 -22.77 -14.88
CA ASN A 127 -6.32 -21.34 -14.82
C ASN A 127 -5.41 -21.08 -13.62
N ILE A 128 -4.32 -20.32 -13.85
CA ILE A 128 -3.35 -19.95 -12.82
C ILE A 128 -3.12 -18.44 -12.95
N ILE A 129 -3.30 -17.72 -11.86
CA ILE A 129 -3.15 -16.26 -11.83
C ILE A 129 -2.09 -15.93 -10.79
N TYR A 130 -1.21 -14.99 -11.14
CA TYR A 130 -0.27 -14.33 -10.25
C TYR A 130 -0.61 -12.85 -10.27
N ASP A 131 -1.10 -12.33 -9.15
CA ASP A 131 -1.51 -10.94 -9.01
C ASP A 131 -0.71 -10.29 -7.89
N LEU A 132 -0.14 -9.13 -8.21
CA LEU A 132 0.52 -8.24 -7.27
C LEU A 132 -0.15 -6.88 -7.31
N THR A 133 -0.71 -6.45 -6.20
CA THR A 133 -1.18 -5.08 -6.00
C THR A 133 -0.30 -4.39 -4.99
N GLY A 134 0.42 -3.36 -5.44
CA GLY A 134 1.26 -2.52 -4.59
C GLY A 134 0.40 -1.59 -3.73
N GLY A 135 0.58 -1.65 -2.42
CA GLY A 135 -0.02 -0.73 -1.48
C GLY A 135 0.75 0.59 -1.36
N VAL A 136 0.20 1.50 -0.57
CA VAL A 136 0.81 2.81 -0.30
C VAL A 136 1.79 2.68 0.87
N PRO A 137 3.09 2.95 0.68
CA PRO A 137 4.07 2.95 1.77
C PRO A 137 3.81 4.07 2.78
N GLN A 138 4.33 3.90 3.99
CA GLN A 138 4.23 4.94 5.02
C GLN A 138 5.06 6.17 4.64
N PHE A 139 6.27 5.97 4.13
CA PHE A 139 7.19 6.98 3.61
C PHE A 139 7.88 6.47 2.34
N PRO A 140 8.53 7.33 1.54
CA PRO A 140 9.13 6.93 0.26
C PRO A 140 10.16 5.81 0.33
N ASP A 141 10.82 5.66 1.47
CA ASP A 141 11.86 4.68 1.74
C ASP A 141 11.43 3.54 2.67
N THR A 142 10.13 3.41 2.93
CA THR A 142 9.57 2.28 3.69
C THR A 142 8.92 1.27 2.75
N ASP A 143 8.88 0.02 3.20
CA ASP A 143 8.24 -1.05 2.44
C ASP A 143 6.75 -0.77 2.24
N ALA A 144 6.27 -1.00 1.02
CA ALA A 144 4.86 -0.93 0.71
C ALA A 144 4.15 -2.22 1.17
N PRO A 145 2.93 -2.12 1.69
CA PRO A 145 2.12 -3.29 2.03
C PRO A 145 1.57 -3.92 0.74
N ASN A 146 2.38 -4.74 0.08
CA ASN A 146 1.99 -5.40 -1.15
C ASN A 146 1.07 -6.59 -0.87
N THR A 147 0.04 -6.74 -1.70
CA THR A 147 -0.85 -7.90 -1.69
C THR A 147 -0.49 -8.81 -2.85
N TRP A 148 -0.24 -10.09 -2.53
CA TRP A 148 0.00 -11.15 -3.49
C TRP A 148 -1.15 -12.11 -3.48
N GLU A 149 -1.70 -12.41 -4.66
CA GLU A 149 -2.75 -13.40 -4.84
C GLU A 149 -2.34 -14.39 -5.90
N HIS A 150 -2.50 -15.70 -5.60
CA HIS A 150 -2.17 -16.80 -6.52
C HIS A 150 -3.36 -17.74 -6.66
N PRO A 151 -4.52 -17.27 -7.14
CA PRO A 151 -5.64 -18.16 -7.36
C PRO A 151 -5.33 -19.11 -8.52
N TRP A 152 -5.66 -20.36 -8.32
CA TRP A 152 -5.55 -21.38 -9.33
C TRP A 152 -6.75 -22.32 -9.26
N GLY A 153 -7.05 -22.93 -10.38
CA GLY A 153 -8.12 -23.90 -10.45
C GLY A 153 -7.95 -24.82 -11.63
N PHE A 154 -8.57 -25.98 -11.54
CA PHE A 154 -8.66 -26.90 -12.64
C PHE A 154 -10.05 -27.54 -12.69
N VAL A 155 -10.44 -27.94 -13.87
CA VAL A 155 -11.67 -28.68 -14.14
C VAL A 155 -11.33 -29.86 -15.03
N VAL A 156 -11.86 -31.03 -14.69
CA VAL A 156 -11.86 -32.22 -15.54
C VAL A 156 -13.31 -32.53 -15.87
N GLY A 157 -13.59 -32.72 -17.13
CA GLY A 157 -14.91 -33.13 -17.57
C GLY A 157 -14.86 -34.29 -18.55
N HIS A 158 -15.83 -35.19 -18.44
CA HIS A 158 -16.02 -36.33 -19.31
C HIS A 158 -17.43 -36.30 -19.89
N THR A 159 -17.53 -36.34 -21.19
CA THR A 159 -18.78 -36.45 -21.90
C THR A 159 -18.87 -37.80 -22.59
N TRP A 160 -19.97 -38.54 -22.36
CA TRP A 160 -20.21 -39.83 -22.99
C TRP A 160 -21.61 -39.90 -23.62
N ALA A 161 -21.65 -39.98 -24.94
CA ALA A 161 -22.88 -40.21 -25.70
C ALA A 161 -23.23 -41.71 -25.67
N ILE A 162 -24.01 -42.13 -24.66
CA ILE A 162 -24.41 -43.52 -24.42
C ILE A 162 -25.35 -43.95 -25.54
N SER A 163 -26.30 -43.10 -25.93
CA SER A 163 -27.25 -43.32 -27.01
C SER A 163 -27.57 -42.00 -27.72
N PRO A 164 -28.25 -42.02 -28.93
CA PRO A 164 -28.63 -40.76 -29.60
C PRO A 164 -29.53 -39.83 -28.79
N ARG A 165 -30.11 -40.31 -27.68
CA ARG A 165 -31.03 -39.56 -26.80
C ARG A 165 -30.49 -39.35 -25.41
N PHE A 166 -29.29 -39.84 -25.08
CA PHE A 166 -28.71 -39.79 -23.75
C PHE A 166 -27.19 -39.52 -23.81
N VAL A 167 -26.78 -38.39 -23.22
CA VAL A 167 -25.37 -37.93 -23.13
C VAL A 167 -24.98 -37.83 -21.66
#